data_227fe07fb6ea3bc4f38a8d2477839744
#
_entry.id   227fe07fb6ea3bc4f38a8d2477839744
#
_cell.length_a   1.000
_cell.length_b   1.000
_cell.length_c   1.000
_cell.angle_alpha   90.00
_cell.angle_beta   90.00
_cell.angle_gamma   90.00
#
_symmetry.space_group_name_H-M   'P 1'
#
loop_
_entity.id
_entity.type
_entity.pdbx_description
1 polymer ?
#
loop_
_entity_poly.entity_id
_entity_poly.type
_entity_poly.pdbx_seq_one_letter_code
_entity_poly.pdbx_strand_id
1 'polypeptide(L)'
;GVARTRAVETLPVHARMIDGLAARTGLDRDREVLPHPAEIDELVAVGHGLASPELAVLLAHTKLGIKAAVLRTDLPERPEFADRLPGYFPRALRERIPAAVAAHPLRREIVTTMLVNEVVDRAGITFVHRLGEDTGVGADDAVRAFRVAVTVFDLPALWARVAALPGTVPTAAADAIAV
;
A
#
# COMPACT_ATOMS: atom_id res chain seq x y z
N GLY A 1 1.76 -12.25 -21.37
CA GLY A 1 3.23 -12.12 -21.39
C GLY A 1 3.73 -11.33 -20.20
N VAL A 2 3.70 -9.99 -20.26
CA VAL A 2 4.34 -9.09 -19.27
C VAL A 2 3.81 -9.27 -17.84
N ALA A 3 2.50 -9.40 -17.64
CA ALA A 3 1.91 -9.60 -16.31
C ALA A 3 2.37 -10.91 -15.66
N ARG A 4 2.52 -11.98 -16.44
CA ARG A 4 2.97 -13.28 -15.95
C ARG A 4 4.46 -13.26 -15.56
N THR A 5 5.30 -12.60 -16.34
CA THR A 5 6.73 -12.42 -16.03
C THR A 5 6.90 -11.64 -14.72
N ARG A 6 6.19 -10.52 -14.54
CA ARG A 6 6.22 -9.73 -13.29
C ARG A 6 5.74 -10.54 -12.08
N ALA A 7 4.72 -11.38 -12.24
CA ALA A 7 4.21 -12.21 -11.15
C ALA A 7 5.28 -13.19 -10.63
N VAL A 8 6.07 -13.79 -11.52
CA VAL A 8 7.17 -14.69 -11.16
C VAL A 8 8.32 -13.91 -10.52
N GLU A 9 8.70 -12.76 -11.09
CA GLU A 9 9.78 -11.92 -10.57
C GLU A 9 9.50 -11.38 -9.16
N THR A 10 8.22 -11.15 -8.82
CA THR A 10 7.83 -10.66 -7.49
C THR A 10 7.63 -11.76 -6.45
N LEU A 11 7.53 -13.03 -6.87
CA LEU A 11 7.24 -14.14 -5.95
C LEU A 11 8.25 -14.27 -4.79
N PRO A 12 9.57 -14.13 -4.98
CA PRO A 12 10.53 -14.17 -3.86
C PRO A 12 10.29 -13.05 -2.82
N VAL A 13 9.88 -11.87 -3.27
CA VAL A 13 9.54 -10.75 -2.37
C VAL A 13 8.25 -11.07 -1.61
N HIS A 14 7.24 -11.60 -2.30
CA HIS A 14 5.97 -12.00 -1.66
C HIS A 14 6.20 -13.10 -0.60
N ALA A 15 7.06 -14.07 -0.87
CA ALA A 15 7.43 -15.11 0.10
C ALA A 15 7.99 -14.51 1.39
N ARG A 16 8.99 -13.62 1.27
CA ARG A 16 9.58 -12.94 2.44
C ARG A 16 8.58 -12.03 3.14
N MET A 17 7.66 -11.38 2.40
CA MET A 17 6.58 -10.59 3.01
C MET A 17 5.64 -11.46 3.84
N ILE A 18 5.26 -12.66 3.36
CA ILE A 18 4.42 -13.59 4.11
C ILE A 18 5.12 -13.97 5.43
N ASP A 19 6.41 -14.34 5.38
CA ASP A 19 7.19 -14.67 6.58
C ASP A 19 7.27 -13.49 7.56
N GLY A 20 7.56 -12.31 7.04
CA GLY A 20 7.65 -11.10 7.84
C GLY A 20 6.29 -10.68 8.45
N LEU A 21 5.18 -10.88 7.75
CA LEU A 21 3.83 -10.61 8.25
C LEU A 21 3.41 -11.66 9.28
N ALA A 22 3.71 -12.94 9.06
CA ALA A 22 3.44 -14.00 10.03
C ALA A 22 4.13 -13.70 11.36
N ALA A 23 5.39 -13.24 11.33
CA ALA A 23 6.14 -12.91 12.53
C ALA A 23 5.60 -11.67 13.28
N ARG A 24 4.97 -10.71 12.59
CA ARG A 24 4.60 -9.40 13.17
C ARG A 24 3.11 -9.17 13.35
N THR A 25 2.26 -9.79 12.56
CA THR A 25 0.81 -9.50 12.52
C THR A 25 -0.06 -10.69 12.91
N GLY A 26 0.56 -11.84 13.20
CA GLY A 26 -0.18 -13.07 13.49
C GLY A 26 -0.87 -13.67 12.26
N LEU A 27 -0.40 -13.36 11.06
CA LEU A 27 -0.82 -14.04 9.84
C LEU A 27 -0.48 -15.53 9.97
N ASP A 28 -1.47 -16.38 9.76
CA ASP A 28 -1.37 -17.83 9.80
C ASP A 28 -1.55 -18.38 8.37
N ARG A 29 -0.50 -19.03 7.85
CA ARG A 29 -0.50 -19.54 6.47
C ARG A 29 -1.59 -20.56 6.22
N ASP A 30 -1.80 -21.49 7.15
CA ASP A 30 -2.79 -22.56 7.00
C ASP A 30 -4.21 -21.99 7.00
N ARG A 31 -4.49 -21.07 7.93
CA ARG A 31 -5.79 -20.43 8.07
C ARG A 31 -6.14 -19.54 6.87
N GLU A 32 -5.16 -18.82 6.36
CA GLU A 32 -5.33 -17.88 5.23
C GLU A 32 -5.09 -18.55 3.86
N VAL A 33 -4.80 -19.85 3.86
CA VAL A 33 -4.55 -20.64 2.64
C VAL A 33 -3.45 -20.01 1.79
N LEU A 34 -2.35 -19.63 2.43
CA LEU A 34 -1.17 -19.12 1.75
C LEU A 34 -0.13 -20.22 1.55
N PRO A 35 0.64 -20.18 0.45
CA PRO A 35 1.58 -21.25 0.14
C PRO A 35 2.71 -21.34 1.16
N HIS A 36 3.07 -22.56 1.53
CA HIS A 36 4.26 -22.87 2.31
C HIS A 36 5.53 -22.78 1.45
N PRO A 37 6.74 -22.73 2.05
CA PRO A 37 7.98 -22.58 1.30
C PRO A 37 8.16 -23.61 0.16
N ALA A 38 7.80 -24.90 0.40
CA ALA A 38 7.87 -25.93 -0.63
C ALA A 38 6.94 -25.67 -1.82
N GLU A 39 5.73 -25.17 -1.56
CA GLU A 39 4.77 -24.81 -2.61
C GLU A 39 5.22 -23.56 -3.38
N ILE A 40 5.93 -22.64 -2.72
CA ILE A 40 6.56 -21.49 -3.38
C ILE A 40 7.65 -21.96 -4.35
N ASP A 41 8.46 -22.94 -3.96
CA ASP A 41 9.50 -23.52 -4.83
C ASP A 41 8.86 -24.21 -6.05
N GLU A 42 7.71 -24.88 -5.88
CA GLU A 42 6.94 -25.43 -6.99
C GLU A 42 6.39 -24.36 -7.93
N LEU A 43 5.86 -23.25 -7.39
CA LEU A 43 5.39 -22.09 -8.18
C LEU A 43 6.52 -21.50 -9.01
N VAL A 44 7.72 -21.34 -8.43
CA VAL A 44 8.91 -20.88 -9.14
C VAL A 44 9.24 -21.84 -10.29
N ALA A 45 9.27 -23.16 -10.02
CA ALA A 45 9.63 -24.18 -11.02
C ALA A 45 8.69 -24.17 -12.23
N VAL A 46 7.40 -23.87 -12.04
CA VAL A 46 6.40 -23.80 -13.14
C VAL A 46 6.23 -22.40 -13.71
N GLY A 47 6.97 -21.41 -13.22
CA GLY A 47 6.92 -20.02 -13.68
C GLY A 47 5.59 -19.34 -13.36
N HIS A 48 5.06 -19.55 -12.16
CA HIS A 48 3.85 -18.92 -11.65
C HIS A 48 4.17 -17.98 -10.46
N GLY A 49 3.35 -16.96 -10.26
CA GLY A 49 3.32 -16.15 -9.05
C GLY A 49 2.16 -16.54 -8.16
N LEU A 50 1.94 -15.78 -7.08
CA LEU A 50 0.76 -15.94 -6.23
C LEU A 50 -0.53 -15.76 -7.03
N ALA A 51 -1.56 -16.51 -6.68
CA ALA A 51 -2.90 -16.36 -7.23
C ALA A 51 -3.59 -15.09 -6.66
N SER A 52 -4.63 -14.60 -7.34
CA SER A 52 -5.36 -13.40 -6.90
C SER A 52 -5.90 -13.47 -5.48
N PRO A 53 -6.46 -14.60 -4.99
CA PRO A 53 -6.88 -14.70 -3.59
C PRO A 53 -5.72 -14.54 -2.59
N GLU A 54 -4.57 -15.17 -2.87
CA GLU A 54 -3.36 -15.08 -2.04
C GLU A 54 -2.82 -13.65 -2.00
N LEU A 55 -2.81 -12.97 -3.15
CA LEU A 55 -2.44 -11.56 -3.23
C LEU A 55 -3.41 -10.66 -2.46
N ALA A 56 -4.71 -10.97 -2.45
CA ALA A 56 -5.70 -10.22 -1.67
C ALA A 56 -5.47 -10.37 -0.16
N VAL A 57 -5.15 -11.57 0.31
CA VAL A 57 -4.77 -11.82 1.71
C VAL A 57 -3.50 -11.05 2.06
N LEU A 58 -2.47 -11.15 1.23
CA LEU A 58 -1.21 -10.44 1.43
C LEU A 58 -1.42 -8.92 1.47
N LEU A 59 -2.25 -8.38 0.58
CA LEU A 59 -2.64 -6.97 0.56
C LEU A 59 -3.33 -6.56 1.87
N ALA A 60 -4.29 -7.36 2.35
CA ALA A 60 -5.02 -7.06 3.58
C ALA A 60 -4.08 -7.01 4.80
N HIS A 61 -3.25 -8.02 4.99
CA HIS A 61 -2.30 -8.08 6.10
C HIS A 61 -1.22 -7.00 6.00
N THR A 62 -0.75 -6.65 4.80
CA THR A 62 0.15 -5.53 4.58
C THR A 62 -0.48 -4.22 5.04
N LYS A 63 -1.71 -3.92 4.61
CA LYS A 63 -2.44 -2.71 5.03
C LYS A 63 -2.66 -2.69 6.55
N LEU A 64 -3.02 -3.81 7.16
CA LEU A 64 -3.20 -3.91 8.61
C LEU A 64 -1.88 -3.68 9.37
N GLY A 65 -0.78 -4.26 8.91
CA GLY A 65 0.53 -4.08 9.53
C GLY A 65 1.02 -2.64 9.47
N ILE A 66 0.92 -1.98 8.31
CA ILE A 66 1.28 -0.56 8.15
C ILE A 66 0.36 0.32 9.01
N LYS A 67 -0.97 0.05 9.01
CA LYS A 67 -1.93 0.78 9.83
C LYS A 67 -1.59 0.69 11.31
N ALA A 68 -1.27 -0.49 11.81
CA ALA A 68 -0.87 -0.68 13.20
C ALA A 68 0.42 0.09 13.54
N ALA A 69 1.39 0.16 12.62
CA ALA A 69 2.61 0.94 12.81
C ALA A 69 2.31 2.45 12.89
N VAL A 70 1.57 2.99 11.93
CA VAL A 70 1.22 4.41 11.87
C VAL A 70 0.39 4.86 13.07
N LEU A 71 -0.57 4.04 13.54
CA LEU A 71 -1.40 4.34 14.71
C LEU A 71 -0.61 4.41 16.04
N ARG A 72 0.60 3.87 16.10
CA ARG A 72 1.47 4.02 17.26
C ARG A 72 2.25 5.35 17.30
N THR A 73 2.15 6.16 16.27
CA THR A 73 2.84 7.45 16.12
C THR A 73 1.89 8.63 16.17
N ASP A 74 2.41 9.85 16.13
CA ASP A 74 1.64 11.10 16.01
C ASP A 74 1.28 11.45 14.56
N LEU A 75 1.66 10.62 13.60
CA LEU A 75 1.48 10.89 12.17
C LEU A 75 0.04 11.31 11.81
N PRO A 76 -1.02 10.60 12.28
CA PRO A 76 -2.38 10.93 11.94
C PRO A 76 -2.88 12.29 12.49
N GLU A 77 -2.22 12.82 13.52
CA GLU A 77 -2.54 14.12 14.12
C GLU A 77 -1.82 15.30 13.48
N ARG A 78 -0.77 15.05 12.71
CA ARG A 78 -0.03 16.11 12.07
C ARG A 78 -0.93 16.87 11.08
N PRO A 79 -0.91 18.22 11.09
CA PRO A 79 -1.80 19.03 10.26
C PRO A 79 -1.77 18.64 8.78
N GLU A 80 -0.58 18.37 8.25
CA GLU A 80 -0.38 17.98 6.85
C GLU A 80 -1.11 16.68 6.44
N PHE A 81 -1.52 15.87 7.43
CA PHE A 81 -2.28 14.63 7.21
C PHE A 81 -3.72 14.76 7.73
N ALA A 82 -3.92 15.38 8.89
CA ALA A 82 -5.23 15.56 9.51
C ALA A 82 -6.17 16.39 8.63
N ASP A 83 -5.65 17.39 7.93
CA ASP A 83 -6.42 18.27 7.02
C ASP A 83 -7.03 17.50 5.83
N ARG A 84 -6.65 16.27 5.61
CA ARG A 84 -7.24 15.39 4.58
C ARG A 84 -8.53 14.73 5.03
N LEU A 85 -8.81 14.70 6.33
CA LEU A 85 -9.98 14.03 6.91
C LEU A 85 -11.33 14.40 6.24
N PRO A 86 -11.62 15.68 5.93
CA PRO A 86 -12.87 16.03 5.25
C PRO A 86 -13.06 15.32 3.91
N GLY A 87 -11.96 15.02 3.20
CA GLY A 87 -11.99 14.33 1.91
C GLY A 87 -12.52 12.89 1.97
N TYR A 88 -12.51 12.26 3.14
CA TYR A 88 -13.08 10.93 3.36
C TYR A 88 -14.60 10.93 3.35
N PHE A 89 -15.22 12.02 3.74
CA PHE A 89 -16.69 12.13 3.88
C PHE A 89 -17.34 12.66 2.60
N PRO A 90 -18.58 12.22 2.29
CA PRO A 90 -19.37 12.79 1.22
C PRO A 90 -19.49 14.29 1.34
N ARG A 91 -19.51 14.99 0.20
CA ARG A 91 -19.59 16.46 0.13
C ARG A 91 -20.72 17.03 1.00
N ALA A 92 -21.90 16.44 0.93
CA ALA A 92 -23.07 16.89 1.68
C ALA A 92 -22.83 16.89 3.21
N LEU A 93 -22.08 15.93 3.75
CA LEU A 93 -21.77 15.87 5.19
C LEU A 93 -20.73 16.91 5.58
N ARG A 94 -19.62 17.01 4.83
CA ARG A 94 -18.55 17.98 5.16
C ARG A 94 -18.98 19.44 5.02
N GLU A 95 -19.98 19.74 4.19
CA GLU A 95 -20.56 21.08 4.06
C GLU A 95 -21.60 21.38 5.14
N ARG A 96 -22.41 20.39 5.56
CA ARG A 96 -23.47 20.59 6.55
C ARG A 96 -23.02 20.54 8.00
N ILE A 97 -22.03 19.70 8.30
CA ILE A 97 -21.57 19.43 9.67
C ILE A 97 -20.02 19.40 9.77
N PRO A 98 -19.31 20.42 9.28
CA PRO A 98 -17.85 20.41 9.21
C PRO A 98 -17.20 20.22 10.58
N ALA A 99 -17.75 20.79 11.64
CA ALA A 99 -17.24 20.64 13.00
C ALA A 99 -17.33 19.18 13.50
N ALA A 100 -18.43 18.49 13.21
CA ALA A 100 -18.59 17.08 13.58
C ALA A 100 -17.64 16.17 12.78
N VAL A 101 -17.40 16.49 11.51
CA VAL A 101 -16.40 15.79 10.69
C VAL A 101 -15.00 15.96 11.29
N ALA A 102 -14.61 17.19 11.62
CA ALA A 102 -13.30 17.48 12.22
C ALA A 102 -13.11 16.82 13.59
N ALA A 103 -14.17 16.74 14.39
CA ALA A 103 -14.18 16.12 15.72
C ALA A 103 -14.54 14.62 15.71
N HIS A 104 -14.49 13.95 14.54
CA HIS A 104 -14.92 12.56 14.43
C HIS A 104 -14.14 11.65 15.39
N PRO A 105 -14.79 10.77 16.18
CA PRO A 105 -14.12 9.91 17.17
C PRO A 105 -13.02 9.02 16.57
N LEU A 106 -13.23 8.53 15.33
CA LEU A 106 -12.28 7.66 14.60
C LEU A 106 -11.40 8.46 13.63
N ARG A 107 -11.19 9.76 13.85
CA ARG A 107 -10.38 10.59 12.93
C ARG A 107 -8.97 10.03 12.70
N ARG A 108 -8.33 9.49 13.74
CA ARG A 108 -6.98 8.87 13.64
C ARG A 108 -7.00 7.68 12.69
N GLU A 109 -7.96 6.78 12.90
CA GLU A 109 -8.11 5.56 12.12
C GLU A 109 -8.46 5.86 10.66
N ILE A 110 -9.30 6.87 10.44
CA ILE A 110 -9.68 7.31 9.09
C ILE A 110 -8.46 7.90 8.35
N VAL A 111 -7.77 8.85 8.97
CA VAL A 111 -6.57 9.48 8.37
C VAL A 111 -5.51 8.41 8.10
N THR A 112 -5.25 7.52 9.06
CA THR A 112 -4.33 6.39 8.88
C THR A 112 -4.74 5.52 7.70
N THR A 113 -6.02 5.18 7.59
CA THR A 113 -6.53 4.35 6.48
C THR A 113 -6.33 5.04 5.13
N MET A 114 -6.56 6.36 5.05
CA MET A 114 -6.32 7.15 3.84
C MET A 114 -4.83 7.13 3.45
N LEU A 115 -3.93 7.34 4.42
CA LEU A 115 -2.48 7.31 4.20
C LEU A 115 -2.00 5.94 3.71
N VAL A 116 -2.42 4.88 4.38
CA VAL A 116 -2.02 3.51 4.04
C VAL A 116 -2.54 3.11 2.67
N ASN A 117 -3.80 3.42 2.36
CA ASN A 117 -4.37 3.15 1.04
C ASN A 117 -3.58 3.88 -0.05
N GLU A 118 -3.27 5.17 0.13
CA GLU A 118 -2.51 5.93 -0.85
C GLU A 118 -1.13 5.32 -1.11
N VAL A 119 -0.39 4.95 -0.06
CA VAL A 119 0.92 4.30 -0.21
C VAL A 119 0.79 2.99 -0.98
N VAL A 120 -0.12 2.13 -0.58
CA VAL A 120 -0.25 0.80 -1.18
C VAL A 120 -0.80 0.88 -2.60
N ASP A 121 -1.77 1.76 -2.86
CA ASP A 121 -2.41 1.89 -4.16
C ASP A 121 -1.48 2.58 -5.19
N ARG A 122 -0.51 3.41 -4.74
CA ARG A 122 0.43 4.13 -5.61
C ARG A 122 1.79 3.46 -5.74
N ALA A 123 2.36 2.98 -4.64
CA ALA A 123 3.69 2.38 -4.62
C ALA A 123 3.66 0.83 -4.63
N GLY A 124 2.48 0.23 -4.52
CA GLY A 124 2.31 -1.22 -4.51
C GLY A 124 2.50 -1.86 -3.13
N ILE A 125 2.06 -3.12 -3.02
CA ILE A 125 2.07 -3.87 -1.75
C ILE A 125 3.48 -4.16 -1.21
N THR A 126 4.48 -4.23 -2.09
CA THR A 126 5.85 -4.58 -1.73
C THR A 126 6.69 -3.39 -1.26
N PHE A 127 6.23 -2.15 -1.51
CA PHE A 127 7.03 -0.93 -1.31
C PHE A 127 7.58 -0.80 0.11
N VAL A 128 6.69 -0.81 1.11
CA VAL A 128 7.09 -0.63 2.52
C VAL A 128 8.00 -1.76 3.00
N HIS A 129 7.73 -2.99 2.57
CA HIS A 129 8.55 -4.15 2.91
C HIS A 129 9.96 -4.02 2.32
N ARG A 130 10.07 -3.75 1.02
CA ARG A 130 11.36 -3.58 0.34
C ARG A 130 12.16 -2.41 0.91
N LEU A 131 11.52 -1.28 1.14
CA LEU A 131 12.19 -0.13 1.74
C LEU A 131 12.72 -0.48 3.13
N GLY A 132 11.96 -1.22 3.93
CA GLY A 132 12.41 -1.73 5.24
C GLY A 132 13.58 -2.71 5.13
N GLU A 133 13.57 -3.64 4.14
CA GLU A 133 14.69 -4.55 3.88
C GLU A 133 15.96 -3.78 3.46
N ASP A 134 15.82 -2.80 2.57
CA ASP A 134 16.97 -2.07 2.00
C ASP A 134 17.60 -1.06 2.97
N THR A 135 16.80 -0.47 3.85
CA THR A 135 17.23 0.67 4.68
C THR A 135 17.07 0.46 6.19
N GLY A 136 16.35 -0.55 6.62
CA GLY A 136 16.05 -0.80 8.03
C GLY A 136 14.97 0.12 8.63
N VAL A 137 14.32 1.00 7.84
CA VAL A 137 13.29 1.91 8.34
C VAL A 137 11.98 1.19 8.71
N GLY A 138 11.27 1.75 9.68
CA GLY A 138 9.94 1.28 10.07
C GLY A 138 8.87 1.62 9.03
N ALA A 139 7.73 0.95 9.13
CA ALA A 139 6.62 1.17 8.19
C ALA A 139 6.02 2.59 8.32
N ASP A 140 6.03 3.19 9.49
CA ASP A 140 5.60 4.56 9.75
C ASP A 140 6.53 5.58 9.07
N ASP A 141 7.85 5.39 9.17
CA ASP A 141 8.84 6.24 8.48
C ASP A 141 8.78 6.05 6.96
N ALA A 142 8.53 4.84 6.47
CA ALA A 142 8.29 4.59 5.06
C ALA A 142 7.07 5.35 4.52
N VAL A 143 5.96 5.38 5.28
CA VAL A 143 4.76 6.18 4.95
C VAL A 143 5.09 7.66 4.95
N ARG A 144 5.83 8.15 5.94
CA ARG A 144 6.28 9.55 6.02
C ARG A 144 7.14 9.92 4.82
N ALA A 145 8.16 9.12 4.50
CA ALA A 145 9.06 9.35 3.38
C ALA A 145 8.31 9.39 2.04
N PHE A 146 7.39 8.44 1.83
CA PHE A 146 6.51 8.44 0.65
C PHE A 146 5.72 9.75 0.54
N ARG A 147 5.11 10.21 1.65
CA ARG A 147 4.32 11.46 1.64
C ARG A 147 5.18 12.68 1.36
N VAL A 148 6.38 12.74 1.92
CA VAL A 148 7.35 13.81 1.62
C VAL A 148 7.68 13.80 0.13
N ALA A 149 8.01 12.64 -0.44
CA ALA A 149 8.30 12.52 -1.86
C ALA A 149 7.12 12.96 -2.74
N VAL A 150 5.89 12.53 -2.41
CA VAL A 150 4.66 12.95 -3.12
C VAL A 150 4.51 14.47 -3.15
N THR A 151 4.83 15.15 -2.04
CA THR A 151 4.71 16.61 -1.94
C THR A 151 5.86 17.33 -2.64
N VAL A 152 7.11 16.91 -2.38
CA VAL A 152 8.32 17.59 -2.90
C VAL A 152 8.39 17.50 -4.42
N PHE A 153 8.02 16.36 -5.00
CA PHE A 153 8.08 16.13 -6.44
C PHE A 153 6.76 16.39 -7.17
N ASP A 154 5.74 16.90 -6.49
CA ASP A 154 4.39 17.11 -7.04
C ASP A 154 3.89 15.90 -7.84
N LEU A 155 4.01 14.71 -7.26
CA LEU A 155 3.60 13.48 -7.92
C LEU A 155 2.14 13.47 -8.38
N PRO A 156 1.17 14.14 -7.70
CA PRO A 156 -0.20 14.25 -8.19
C PRO A 156 -0.29 14.89 -9.58
N ALA A 157 0.50 15.92 -9.87
CA ALA A 157 0.54 16.52 -11.20
C ALA A 157 1.13 15.56 -12.25
N LEU A 158 2.16 14.79 -11.87
CA LEU A 158 2.71 13.74 -12.73
C LEU A 158 1.66 12.66 -13.02
N TRP A 159 0.99 12.14 -12.00
CA TRP A 159 -0.05 11.11 -12.17
C TRP A 159 -1.21 11.59 -13.04
N ALA A 160 -1.64 12.86 -12.88
CA ALA A 160 -2.67 13.45 -13.74
C ALA A 160 -2.23 13.51 -15.20
N ARG A 161 -0.96 13.86 -15.47
CA ARG A 161 -0.38 13.86 -16.81
C ARG A 161 -0.34 12.46 -17.41
N VAL A 162 0.09 11.46 -16.63
CA VAL A 162 0.11 10.06 -17.08
C VAL A 162 -1.30 9.56 -17.38
N ALA A 163 -2.28 9.87 -16.53
CA ALA A 163 -3.68 9.49 -16.75
C ALA A 163 -4.32 10.16 -17.99
N ALA A 164 -3.79 11.31 -18.40
CA ALA A 164 -4.24 12.02 -19.59
C ALA A 164 -3.53 11.57 -20.91
N LEU A 165 -2.60 10.60 -20.83
CA LEU A 165 -1.92 10.08 -22.02
C LEU A 165 -2.94 9.39 -22.94
N PRO A 166 -2.79 9.57 -24.28
CA PRO A 166 -3.63 8.86 -25.24
C PRO A 166 -3.54 7.35 -25.08
N GLY A 167 -4.63 6.63 -25.30
CA GLY A 167 -4.67 5.16 -25.24
C GLY A 167 -3.75 4.43 -26.24
N THR A 168 -3.06 5.17 -27.10
CA THR A 168 -2.01 4.65 -27.98
C THR A 168 -0.66 4.44 -27.29
N VAL A 169 -0.47 5.01 -26.08
CA VAL A 169 0.74 4.76 -25.29
C VAL A 169 0.64 3.36 -24.67
N PRO A 170 1.65 2.49 -24.86
CA PRO A 170 1.63 1.16 -24.24
C PRO A 170 1.45 1.26 -22.72
N THR A 171 0.52 0.50 -22.16
CA THR A 171 0.23 0.48 -20.72
C THR A 171 1.50 0.26 -19.88
N ALA A 172 2.41 -0.60 -20.37
CA ALA A 172 3.68 -0.85 -19.67
C ALA A 172 4.57 0.39 -19.54
N ALA A 173 4.52 1.32 -20.51
CA ALA A 173 5.26 2.58 -20.44
C ALA A 173 4.58 3.57 -19.47
N ALA A 174 3.24 3.66 -19.48
CA ALA A 174 2.48 4.47 -18.54
C ALA A 174 2.67 3.98 -17.10
N ASP A 175 2.62 2.67 -16.87
CA ASP A 175 2.85 2.05 -15.57
C ASP A 175 4.26 2.29 -15.05
N ALA A 176 5.29 2.26 -15.92
CA ALA A 176 6.68 2.51 -15.54
C ALA A 176 6.93 3.96 -15.08
N ILE A 177 6.10 4.90 -15.51
CA ILE A 177 6.21 6.33 -15.13
C ILE A 177 5.39 6.59 -13.84
N ALA A 178 4.34 5.82 -13.59
CA ALA A 178 3.41 6.04 -12.48
C ALA A 178 3.89 5.45 -11.14
N VAL A 179 4.89 4.58 -11.15
CA VAL A 179 5.57 3.97 -9.99
C VAL A 179 6.85 4.73 -9.67
#